data_8c8b2eccb803b76dcc7eb76f125d1152
#
_entry.id   8c8b2eccb803b76dcc7eb76f125d1152
#
_cell.length_a   1.000
_cell.length_b   1.000
_cell.length_c   1.000
_cell.angle_alpha   90.00
_cell.angle_beta   90.00
_cell.angle_gamma   90.00
#
_symmetry.space_group_name_H-M   'P 1'
#
loop_
_entity.id
_entity.type
_entity.pdbx_description
1 polymer ?
#
loop_
_entity_poly.entity_id
_entity_poly.type
_entity_poly.pdbx_seq_one_letter_code
_entity_poly.pdbx_strand_id
1 'polypeptide(L)'
;LIASIDYSRYRYENITLDGEYKQGGFNGKIALDDPNGSIYLNGDVNVASKVPTFNFLAVVNKVRPHDLNLTTKYPDAELSLKLKANFTGGSVDEMIGEINVDSLEFAAPDKAYFMQNMNIRATKQNGENQLRLTSEFMKASIEGKFQYHTLPASILNIMRKYVPSLILPPKKPIETHNNFLFDIHVYLSLIHI
;
A
#
# COMPACT_ATOMS: atom_id res chain seq x y z
N LEU A 1 16.27 -8.76 20.50
CA LEU A 1 16.98 -7.70 19.79
C LEU A 1 17.90 -8.33 18.74
N ILE A 2 17.83 -7.86 17.51
CA ILE A 2 18.75 -8.21 16.42
C ILE A 2 19.52 -6.93 16.10
N ALA A 3 20.85 -6.96 16.22
CA ALA A 3 21.65 -5.76 16.04
C ALA A 3 21.60 -5.21 14.61
N SER A 4 21.65 -6.09 13.61
CA SER A 4 21.52 -5.70 12.21
C SER A 4 21.13 -6.87 11.31
N ILE A 5 20.51 -6.53 10.15
CA ILE A 5 20.23 -7.46 9.04
C ILE A 5 20.70 -6.81 7.74
N ASP A 6 21.49 -7.53 6.95
CA ASP A 6 21.89 -7.10 5.62
C ASP A 6 20.83 -7.59 4.60
N TYR A 7 20.15 -6.66 3.93
CA TYR A 7 19.17 -6.96 2.88
C TYR A 7 19.21 -5.91 1.78
N SER A 8 19.14 -6.32 0.53
CA SER A 8 19.13 -5.43 -0.65
C SER A 8 20.29 -4.42 -0.68
N ARG A 9 21.50 -4.82 -0.23
CA ARG A 9 22.72 -3.99 -0.12
C ARG A 9 22.61 -2.87 0.91
N TYR A 10 21.69 -2.97 1.84
CA TYR A 10 21.55 -2.06 2.96
C TYR A 10 21.62 -2.84 4.26
N ARG A 11 22.27 -2.26 5.28
CA ARG A 11 22.32 -2.81 6.63
C ARG A 11 21.30 -2.11 7.51
N TYR A 12 20.20 -2.80 7.78
CA TYR A 12 19.18 -2.35 8.71
C TYR A 12 19.65 -2.57 10.13
N GLU A 13 19.53 -1.56 10.98
CA GLU A 13 20.01 -1.58 12.37
C GLU A 13 18.86 -1.53 13.37
N ASN A 14 19.16 -1.95 14.65
CA ASN A 14 18.24 -1.86 15.78
C ASN A 14 16.87 -2.52 15.54
N ILE A 15 16.90 -3.76 15.06
CA ILE A 15 15.66 -4.52 14.84
C ILE A 15 15.26 -5.22 16.14
N THR A 16 14.03 -4.98 16.58
CA THR A 16 13.41 -5.67 17.71
C THR A 16 12.29 -6.56 17.21
N LEU A 17 12.31 -7.82 17.62
CA LEU A 17 11.25 -8.79 17.43
C LEU A 17 10.80 -9.27 18.80
N ASP A 18 9.52 -9.10 19.11
CA ASP A 18 8.88 -9.52 20.35
C ASP A 18 7.54 -10.16 20.03
N GLY A 19 7.41 -11.45 20.26
CA GLY A 19 6.19 -12.17 19.90
C GLY A 19 6.34 -13.67 19.94
N GLU A 20 5.27 -14.35 19.57
CA GLU A 20 5.18 -15.80 19.53
C GLU A 20 5.04 -16.28 18.09
N TYR A 21 5.86 -17.25 17.69
CA TYR A 21 5.70 -17.98 16.44
C TYR A 21 5.14 -19.36 16.71
N LYS A 22 3.96 -19.66 16.16
CA LYS A 22 3.28 -20.93 16.40
C LYS A 22 2.51 -21.37 15.16
N GLN A 23 2.69 -22.62 14.76
CA GLN A 23 1.96 -23.24 13.66
C GLN A 23 1.98 -22.40 12.35
N GLY A 24 3.12 -21.76 12.04
CA GLY A 24 3.26 -20.92 10.84
C GLY A 24 2.64 -19.54 10.94
N GLY A 25 2.13 -19.18 12.11
CA GLY A 25 1.66 -17.83 12.44
C GLY A 25 2.63 -17.11 13.38
N PHE A 26 2.77 -15.81 13.19
CA PHE A 26 3.46 -14.89 14.06
C PHE A 26 2.46 -13.92 14.67
N ASN A 27 2.47 -13.82 16.00
CA ASN A 27 1.73 -12.80 16.74
C ASN A 27 2.72 -12.00 17.57
N GLY A 28 2.78 -10.69 17.38
CA GLY A 28 3.72 -9.87 18.11
C GLY A 28 4.04 -8.54 17.46
N LYS A 29 5.21 -8.03 17.82
CA LYS A 29 5.71 -6.71 17.42
C LYS A 29 7.04 -6.85 16.70
N ILE A 30 7.19 -6.07 15.65
CA ILE A 30 8.45 -5.89 14.93
C ILE A 30 8.71 -4.39 14.92
N ALA A 31 9.88 -3.99 15.36
CA ALA A 31 10.32 -2.60 15.29
C ALA A 31 11.69 -2.51 14.63
N LEU A 32 11.84 -1.54 13.76
CA LEU A 32 13.10 -1.09 13.17
C LEU A 32 13.30 0.37 13.58
N ASP A 33 14.46 0.67 14.16
CA ASP A 33 14.86 2.05 14.50
C ASP A 33 16.19 2.35 13.83
N ASP A 34 16.11 2.76 12.57
CA ASP A 34 17.25 2.98 11.68
C ASP A 34 17.49 4.49 11.52
N PRO A 35 18.73 4.96 11.28
CA PRO A 35 19.02 6.37 10.99
C PRO A 35 18.19 6.96 9.83
N ASN A 36 17.71 6.12 8.91
CA ASN A 36 16.88 6.52 7.77
C ASN A 36 15.37 6.32 8.01
N GLY A 37 14.94 6.24 9.27
CA GLY A 37 13.55 6.20 9.69
C GLY A 37 13.17 4.99 10.51
N SER A 38 12.00 5.02 11.11
CA SER A 38 11.52 3.93 11.96
C SER A 38 10.25 3.27 11.42
N ILE A 39 10.16 1.96 11.64
CA ILE A 39 9.00 1.14 11.27
C ILE A 39 8.56 0.34 12.50
N TYR A 40 7.30 0.40 12.82
CA TYR A 40 6.68 -0.41 13.87
C TYR A 40 5.50 -1.19 13.30
N LEU A 41 5.51 -2.49 13.51
CA LEU A 41 4.43 -3.40 13.16
C LEU A 41 3.96 -4.12 14.42
N ASN A 42 2.65 -4.26 14.58
CA ASN A 42 2.07 -5.02 15.70
C ASN A 42 0.81 -5.74 15.23
N GLY A 43 0.76 -7.05 15.41
CA GLY A 43 -0.41 -7.84 15.04
C GLY A 43 -0.12 -9.30 14.77
N ASP A 44 -0.99 -9.89 13.97
CA ASP A 44 -1.01 -11.31 13.63
C ASP A 44 -0.80 -11.52 12.13
N VAL A 45 0.11 -12.43 11.79
CA VAL A 45 0.31 -12.89 10.41
C VAL A 45 0.36 -14.42 10.43
N ASN A 46 -0.50 -15.08 9.66
CA ASN A 46 -0.47 -16.53 9.50
C ASN A 46 -0.38 -16.89 8.02
N VAL A 47 0.78 -17.40 7.61
CA VAL A 47 1.06 -17.79 6.22
C VAL A 47 0.98 -19.30 5.98
N ALA A 48 0.84 -20.11 7.03
CA ALA A 48 0.71 -21.57 6.92
C ALA A 48 -0.73 -22.03 6.79
N SER A 49 -1.72 -21.17 7.00
CA SER A 49 -3.12 -21.49 6.75
C SER A 49 -3.38 -21.66 5.25
N LYS A 50 -4.40 -22.41 4.89
CA LYS A 50 -4.81 -22.61 3.49
C LYS A 50 -5.04 -21.28 2.75
N VAL A 51 -5.54 -20.29 3.48
CA VAL A 51 -5.64 -18.89 3.04
C VAL A 51 -4.88 -18.05 4.06
N PRO A 52 -3.76 -17.42 3.70
CA PRO A 52 -3.01 -16.54 4.58
C PRO A 52 -3.87 -15.41 5.15
N THR A 53 -3.60 -15.05 6.41
CA THR A 53 -4.32 -14.00 7.12
C THR A 53 -3.35 -12.96 7.66
N PHE A 54 -3.74 -11.70 7.61
CA PHE A 54 -2.94 -10.55 8.01
C PHE A 54 -3.82 -9.59 8.79
N ASN A 55 -3.47 -9.34 10.04
CA ASN A 55 -4.17 -8.38 10.88
C ASN A 55 -3.13 -7.60 11.69
N PHE A 56 -2.81 -6.38 11.28
CA PHE A 56 -1.74 -5.62 11.92
C PHE A 56 -1.98 -4.10 11.86
N LEU A 57 -1.37 -3.44 12.84
CA LEU A 57 -1.10 -2.02 12.84
C LEU A 57 0.32 -1.79 12.29
N ALA A 58 0.48 -0.86 11.36
CA ALA A 58 1.77 -0.38 10.90
C ALA A 58 1.92 1.11 11.19
N VAL A 59 3.06 1.50 11.72
CA VAL A 59 3.48 2.89 11.88
C VAL A 59 4.85 3.04 11.24
N VAL A 60 4.93 3.87 10.24
CA VAL A 60 6.16 4.25 9.52
C VAL A 60 6.40 5.71 9.81
N ASN A 61 7.60 6.07 10.27
CA ASN A 61 7.91 7.43 10.66
C ASN A 61 9.18 7.89 9.96
N LYS A 62 9.04 8.90 9.09
CA LYS A 62 10.11 9.56 8.34
C LYS A 62 11.09 8.60 7.67
N VAL A 63 10.57 7.49 7.15
CA VAL A 63 11.38 6.54 6.40
C VAL A 63 11.80 7.17 5.08
N ARG A 64 13.10 7.02 4.74
CA ARG A 64 13.68 7.39 3.45
C ARG A 64 13.82 6.16 2.58
N PRO A 65 12.83 5.87 1.71
CA PRO A 65 12.81 4.60 0.99
C PRO A 65 13.99 4.40 0.02
N HIS A 66 14.51 5.49 -0.53
CA HIS A 66 15.69 5.45 -1.39
C HIS A 66 16.95 5.08 -0.60
N ASP A 67 17.16 5.69 0.55
CA ASP A 67 18.34 5.47 1.39
C ASP A 67 18.34 4.07 2.01
N LEU A 68 17.16 3.50 2.26
CA LEU A 68 16.99 2.11 2.68
C LEU A 68 17.08 1.08 1.53
N ASN A 69 17.41 1.49 0.31
CA ASN A 69 17.42 0.64 -0.89
C ASN A 69 16.09 -0.08 -1.18
N LEU A 70 14.96 0.49 -0.74
CA LEU A 70 13.60 -0.03 -1.03
C LEU A 70 13.11 0.42 -2.40
N THR A 71 13.64 1.53 -2.92
CA THR A 71 13.33 2.05 -4.26
C THR A 71 14.52 2.81 -4.83
N THR A 72 14.61 2.88 -6.15
CA THR A 72 15.57 3.74 -6.87
C THR A 72 14.97 5.10 -7.26
N LYS A 73 13.70 5.32 -6.92
CA LYS A 73 12.97 6.56 -7.23
C LYS A 73 12.93 7.46 -6.00
N TYR A 74 12.70 8.75 -6.23
CA TYR A 74 12.47 9.76 -5.21
C TYR A 74 13.60 9.84 -4.17
N PRO A 75 14.84 10.16 -4.61
CA PRO A 75 15.91 10.48 -3.67
C PRO A 75 15.44 11.65 -2.77
N ASP A 76 15.89 11.68 -1.54
CA ASP A 76 15.54 12.69 -0.54
C ASP A 76 14.04 12.76 -0.14
N ALA A 77 13.24 11.78 -0.54
CA ALA A 77 11.85 11.70 -0.10
C ALA A 77 11.73 11.01 1.26
N GLU A 78 10.83 11.53 2.08
CA GLU A 78 10.42 10.93 3.37
C GLU A 78 8.98 10.43 3.29
N LEU A 79 8.73 9.28 3.91
CA LEU A 79 7.42 8.66 4.05
C LEU A 79 7.07 8.48 5.51
N SER A 80 5.94 9.02 5.92
CA SER A 80 5.29 8.68 7.19
C SER A 80 3.91 8.09 6.92
N LEU A 81 3.56 7.01 7.62
CA LEU A 81 2.32 6.27 7.38
C LEU A 81 1.84 5.63 8.67
N LYS A 82 0.55 5.73 8.95
CA LYS A 82 -0.10 4.97 10.00
C LYS A 82 -1.33 4.28 9.43
N LEU A 83 -1.36 2.96 9.50
CA LEU A 83 -2.48 2.17 8.99
C LEU A 83 -2.80 0.97 9.87
N LYS A 84 -4.05 0.51 9.75
CA LYS A 84 -4.52 -0.80 10.21
C LYS A 84 -4.92 -1.61 9.00
N ALA A 85 -4.42 -2.83 8.91
CA ALA A 85 -4.73 -3.76 7.83
C ALA A 85 -5.38 -5.02 8.40
N ASN A 86 -6.45 -5.46 7.78
CA ASN A 86 -7.11 -6.73 8.08
C ASN A 86 -7.54 -7.36 6.75
N PHE A 87 -6.77 -8.32 6.27
CA PHE A 87 -7.06 -8.98 5.01
C PHE A 87 -6.61 -10.44 4.98
N THR A 88 -7.14 -11.18 4.03
CA THR A 88 -6.79 -12.56 3.71
C THR A 88 -6.43 -12.67 2.24
N GLY A 89 -5.57 -13.60 1.87
CA GLY A 89 -5.20 -13.88 0.49
C GLY A 89 -3.77 -14.38 0.35
N GLY A 90 -3.55 -15.31 -0.57
CA GLY A 90 -2.22 -15.87 -0.87
C GLY A 90 -1.39 -15.01 -1.84
N SER A 91 -2.03 -14.07 -2.51
CA SER A 91 -1.41 -13.12 -3.42
C SER A 91 -2.15 -11.79 -3.41
N VAL A 92 -1.56 -10.75 -3.99
CA VAL A 92 -2.22 -9.42 -4.14
C VAL A 92 -3.55 -9.55 -4.88
N ASP A 93 -3.64 -10.42 -5.89
CA ASP A 93 -4.86 -10.59 -6.70
C ASP A 93 -5.97 -11.40 -6.00
N GLU A 94 -5.64 -12.06 -4.90
CA GLU A 94 -6.60 -12.80 -4.08
C GLU A 94 -6.97 -12.07 -2.78
N MET A 95 -6.43 -10.88 -2.59
CA MET A 95 -6.61 -10.13 -1.35
C MET A 95 -8.07 -9.71 -1.15
N ILE A 96 -8.62 -10.08 0.00
CA ILE A 96 -9.96 -9.69 0.47
C ILE A 96 -9.82 -9.14 1.87
N GLY A 97 -10.42 -7.99 2.14
CA GLY A 97 -10.35 -7.34 3.44
C GLY A 97 -10.31 -5.82 3.35
N GLU A 98 -9.74 -5.18 4.36
CA GLU A 98 -9.67 -3.73 4.38
C GLU A 98 -8.36 -3.20 4.97
N ILE A 99 -7.99 -2.02 4.50
CA ILE A 99 -6.88 -1.22 4.99
C ILE A 99 -7.43 0.15 5.36
N ASN A 100 -7.26 0.53 6.62
CA ASN A 100 -7.60 1.84 7.14
C ASN A 100 -6.31 2.63 7.32
N VAL A 101 -6.13 3.68 6.53
CA VAL A 101 -5.00 4.60 6.63
C VAL A 101 -5.43 5.78 7.49
N ASP A 102 -4.92 5.85 8.72
CA ASP A 102 -5.17 6.97 9.63
C ASP A 102 -4.49 8.24 9.11
N SER A 103 -3.23 8.11 8.64
CA SER A 103 -2.46 9.20 8.04
C SER A 103 -1.41 8.67 7.07
N LEU A 104 -1.16 9.41 6.00
CA LEU A 104 -0.07 9.23 5.06
C LEU A 104 0.52 10.59 4.73
N GLU A 105 1.83 10.73 4.87
CA GLU A 105 2.59 11.89 4.45
C GLU A 105 3.76 11.42 3.59
N PHE A 106 3.86 11.97 2.41
CA PHE A 106 4.99 11.78 1.51
C PHE A 106 5.55 13.16 1.18
N ALA A 107 6.77 13.42 1.60
CA ALA A 107 7.47 14.65 1.36
C ALA A 107 8.70 14.41 0.48
N ALA A 108 8.82 15.18 -0.59
CA ALA A 108 10.00 15.24 -1.47
C ALA A 108 10.36 16.71 -1.68
N PRO A 109 11.59 17.04 -2.16
CA PRO A 109 12.05 18.41 -2.26
C PRO A 109 11.14 19.36 -3.04
N ASP A 110 10.43 18.85 -4.03
CA ASP A 110 9.57 19.60 -4.95
C ASP A 110 8.07 19.42 -4.71
N LYS A 111 7.68 18.53 -3.78
CA LYS A 111 6.26 18.19 -3.55
C LYS A 111 6.04 17.52 -2.22
N ALA A 112 4.88 17.77 -1.64
CA ALA A 112 4.38 17.06 -0.47
C ALA A 112 2.94 16.60 -0.71
N TYR A 113 2.63 15.39 -0.27
CA TYR A 113 1.27 14.84 -0.28
C TYR A 113 0.90 14.45 1.14
N PHE A 114 -0.26 14.87 1.55
CA PHE A 114 -0.83 14.53 2.84
C PHE A 114 -2.23 13.96 2.65
N MET A 115 -2.53 12.87 3.34
CA MET A 115 -3.82 12.21 3.29
C MET A 115 -4.16 11.66 4.67
N GLN A 116 -5.43 11.78 5.05
CA GLN A 116 -5.98 11.23 6.29
C GLN A 116 -7.26 10.46 6.03
N ASN A 117 -7.61 9.59 6.96
CA ASN A 117 -8.92 8.92 7.02
C ASN A 117 -9.30 8.23 5.69
N MET A 118 -8.36 7.47 5.11
CA MET A 118 -8.63 6.70 3.91
C MET A 118 -8.93 5.23 4.27
N ASN A 119 -10.03 4.71 3.77
CA ASN A 119 -10.38 3.30 3.83
C ASN A 119 -10.30 2.69 2.42
N ILE A 120 -9.63 1.57 2.30
CA ILE A 120 -9.58 0.73 1.11
C ILE A 120 -10.18 -0.61 1.47
N ARG A 121 -11.23 -1.03 0.76
CA ARG A 121 -11.90 -2.32 0.97
C ARG A 121 -11.92 -3.12 -0.31
N ALA A 122 -11.42 -4.34 -0.23
CA ALA A 122 -11.43 -5.34 -1.29
C ALA A 122 -12.39 -6.47 -0.93
N THR A 123 -13.34 -6.77 -1.80
CA THR A 123 -14.28 -7.89 -1.65
C THR A 123 -14.41 -8.66 -2.95
N LYS A 124 -14.97 -9.86 -2.87
CA LYS A 124 -15.26 -10.68 -4.05
C LYS A 124 -16.68 -11.22 -3.95
N GLN A 125 -17.49 -11.00 -4.97
CA GLN A 125 -18.87 -11.47 -5.02
C GLN A 125 -19.16 -12.05 -6.41
N ASN A 126 -19.75 -13.24 -6.47
CA ASN A 126 -20.10 -13.91 -7.72
C ASN A 126 -18.92 -14.06 -8.71
N GLY A 127 -17.70 -14.23 -8.21
CA GLY A 127 -16.49 -14.34 -9.03
C GLY A 127 -15.91 -13.02 -9.54
N GLU A 128 -16.52 -11.90 -9.21
CA GLU A 128 -16.06 -10.54 -9.53
C GLU A 128 -15.41 -9.87 -8.34
N ASN A 129 -14.35 -9.13 -8.58
CA ASN A 129 -13.65 -8.33 -7.59
C ASN A 129 -14.35 -6.98 -7.43
N GLN A 130 -14.42 -6.50 -6.20
CA GLN A 130 -14.88 -5.16 -5.87
C GLN A 130 -13.79 -4.48 -5.04
N LEU A 131 -13.37 -3.30 -5.47
CA LEU A 131 -12.44 -2.44 -4.75
C LEU A 131 -13.12 -1.11 -4.47
N ARG A 132 -13.17 -0.71 -3.21
CA ARG A 132 -13.71 0.58 -2.79
C ARG A 132 -12.65 1.37 -2.05
N LEU A 133 -12.54 2.63 -2.40
CA LEU A 133 -11.72 3.61 -1.71
C LEU A 133 -12.62 4.71 -1.20
N THR A 134 -12.49 5.07 0.05
CA THR A 134 -13.22 6.19 0.68
C THR A 134 -12.20 7.06 1.42
N SER A 135 -12.23 8.35 1.17
CA SER A 135 -11.44 9.35 1.90
C SER A 135 -12.26 10.62 2.12
N GLU A 136 -11.69 11.60 2.77
CA GLU A 136 -12.35 12.90 3.00
C GLU A 136 -12.66 13.65 1.71
N PHE A 137 -11.82 13.48 0.68
CA PHE A 137 -11.93 14.24 -0.58
C PHE A 137 -12.48 13.44 -1.75
N MET A 138 -12.54 12.09 -1.66
CA MET A 138 -13.08 11.27 -2.74
C MET A 138 -13.64 9.93 -2.28
N LYS A 139 -14.56 9.42 -3.08
CA LYS A 139 -14.97 8.01 -3.11
C LYS A 139 -14.69 7.45 -4.48
N ALA A 140 -14.15 6.24 -4.53
CA ALA A 140 -13.97 5.51 -5.78
C ALA A 140 -14.40 4.05 -5.59
N SER A 141 -14.98 3.48 -6.63
CA SER A 141 -15.29 2.05 -6.68
C SER A 141 -14.93 1.47 -8.03
N ILE A 142 -14.45 0.24 -8.00
CA ILE A 142 -14.13 -0.57 -9.18
C ILE A 142 -14.77 -1.93 -8.98
N GLU A 143 -15.54 -2.41 -9.95
CA GLU A 143 -16.23 -3.68 -9.88
C GLU A 143 -16.09 -4.44 -11.21
N GLY A 144 -15.77 -5.74 -11.16
CA GLY A 144 -15.65 -6.59 -12.34
C GLY A 144 -14.56 -7.65 -12.23
N LYS A 145 -14.12 -8.12 -13.40
CA LYS A 145 -13.05 -9.11 -13.53
C LYS A 145 -11.72 -8.40 -13.78
N PHE A 146 -10.92 -8.24 -12.77
CA PHE A 146 -9.62 -7.58 -12.86
C PHE A 146 -8.61 -8.19 -11.88
N GLN A 147 -7.35 -7.94 -12.15
CA GLN A 147 -6.23 -8.27 -11.29
C GLN A 147 -5.69 -6.99 -10.65
N TYR A 148 -5.50 -6.99 -9.33
CA TYR A 148 -5.03 -5.80 -8.60
C TYR A 148 -3.66 -5.33 -9.07
N HIS A 149 -2.73 -6.26 -9.37
CA HIS A 149 -1.37 -5.91 -9.80
C HIS A 149 -1.33 -5.21 -11.17
N THR A 150 -2.31 -5.46 -12.07
CA THR A 150 -2.39 -4.80 -13.40
C THR A 150 -3.37 -3.64 -13.43
N LEU A 151 -4.19 -3.46 -12.38
CA LEU A 151 -5.22 -2.43 -12.31
C LEU A 151 -4.68 -1.00 -12.50
N PRO A 152 -3.55 -0.59 -11.88
CA PRO A 152 -2.98 0.75 -12.10
C PRO A 152 -2.63 1.01 -13.57
N ALA A 153 -2.09 0.01 -14.27
CA ALA A 153 -1.77 0.12 -15.69
C ALA A 153 -3.05 0.25 -16.55
N SER A 154 -4.10 -0.51 -16.21
CA SER A 154 -5.40 -0.41 -16.89
C SER A 154 -6.01 0.97 -16.73
N ILE A 155 -6.02 1.52 -15.53
CA ILE A 155 -6.54 2.87 -15.24
C ILE A 155 -5.75 3.91 -16.05
N LEU A 156 -4.41 3.85 -16.02
CA LEU A 156 -3.57 4.75 -16.80
C LEU A 156 -3.82 4.63 -18.31
N ASN A 157 -4.05 3.43 -18.82
CA ASN A 157 -4.39 3.23 -20.25
C ASN A 157 -5.74 3.87 -20.61
N ILE A 158 -6.74 3.75 -19.73
CA ILE A 158 -8.04 4.42 -19.91
C ILE A 158 -7.86 5.94 -19.86
N MET A 159 -7.17 6.46 -18.85
CA MET A 159 -6.94 7.89 -18.70
C MET A 159 -6.22 8.49 -19.92
N ARG A 160 -5.23 7.79 -20.49
CA ARG A 160 -4.56 8.24 -21.72
C ARG A 160 -5.50 8.37 -22.91
N LYS A 161 -6.50 7.51 -22.99
CA LYS A 161 -7.49 7.57 -24.06
C LYS A 161 -8.33 8.86 -23.99
N TYR A 162 -8.61 9.35 -22.78
CA TYR A 162 -9.45 10.53 -22.56
C TYR A 162 -8.66 11.82 -22.35
N VAL A 163 -7.46 11.75 -21.78
CA VAL A 163 -6.60 12.90 -21.45
C VAL A 163 -5.14 12.64 -21.86
N PRO A 164 -4.88 12.44 -23.17
CA PRO A 164 -3.55 12.04 -23.66
C PRO A 164 -2.45 13.07 -23.38
N SER A 165 -2.81 14.35 -23.23
CA SER A 165 -1.86 15.43 -22.95
C SER A 165 -1.30 15.40 -21.52
N LEU A 166 -1.98 14.76 -20.58
CA LEU A 166 -1.56 14.73 -19.17
C LEU A 166 -0.77 13.46 -18.81
N ILE A 167 -0.91 12.39 -19.60
CA ILE A 167 -0.34 11.09 -19.25
C ILE A 167 0.53 10.57 -20.38
N LEU A 168 1.84 10.64 -20.19
CA LEU A 168 2.81 10.15 -21.16
C LEU A 168 2.67 8.63 -21.40
N PRO A 169 2.89 8.14 -22.64
CA PRO A 169 2.86 6.72 -22.93
C PRO A 169 4.00 6.00 -22.17
N PRO A 170 3.77 4.77 -21.71
CA PRO A 170 4.81 3.98 -21.07
C PRO A 170 5.88 3.60 -22.09
N LYS A 171 7.11 3.45 -21.65
CA LYS A 171 8.23 2.97 -22.50
C LYS A 171 7.97 1.58 -23.09
N LYS A 172 7.20 0.75 -22.38
CA LYS A 172 6.71 -0.55 -22.85
C LYS A 172 5.21 -0.64 -22.56
N PRO A 173 4.36 -0.95 -23.55
CA PRO A 173 2.95 -1.20 -23.32
C PRO A 173 2.76 -2.34 -22.32
N ILE A 174 1.86 -2.16 -21.35
CA ILE A 174 1.44 -3.23 -20.46
C ILE A 174 0.08 -3.69 -20.98
N GLU A 175 0.03 -4.90 -21.51
CA GLU A 175 -1.25 -5.53 -21.86
C GLU A 175 -1.97 -5.92 -20.57
N THR A 176 -3.24 -5.56 -20.49
CA THR A 176 -4.09 -5.89 -19.35
C THR A 176 -5.40 -6.48 -19.88
N HIS A 177 -5.83 -7.59 -19.28
CA HIS A 177 -7.09 -8.25 -19.62
C HIS A 177 -8.17 -7.94 -18.57
N ASN A 178 -8.17 -6.72 -18.06
CA ASN A 178 -9.12 -6.28 -17.05
C ASN A 178 -10.41 -5.78 -17.71
N ASN A 179 -11.55 -6.25 -17.19
CA ASN A 179 -12.88 -5.81 -17.57
C ASN A 179 -13.61 -5.36 -16.30
N PHE A 180 -13.83 -4.07 -16.16
CA PHE A 180 -14.41 -3.49 -14.95
C PHE A 180 -15.19 -2.20 -15.25
N LEU A 181 -16.14 -1.92 -14.38
CA LEU A 181 -16.76 -0.60 -14.22
C LEU A 181 -16.04 0.16 -13.12
N PHE A 182 -15.91 1.46 -13.27
CA PHE A 182 -15.40 2.32 -12.22
C PHE A 182 -16.29 3.54 -12.03
N ASP A 183 -16.39 3.98 -10.80
CA ASP A 183 -17.07 5.20 -10.39
C ASP A 183 -16.13 6.01 -9.51
N ILE A 184 -16.02 7.31 -9.75
CA ILE A 184 -15.19 8.22 -8.97
C ILE A 184 -15.98 9.47 -8.66
N HIS A 185 -16.14 9.74 -7.36
CA HIS A 185 -16.78 10.93 -6.82
C HIS A 185 -15.73 11.76 -6.07
N VAL A 186 -15.48 12.98 -6.54
CA VAL A 186 -14.54 13.92 -5.89
C VAL A 186 -15.35 15.01 -5.22
N TYR A 187 -15.09 15.24 -3.94
CA TYR A 187 -15.71 16.30 -3.15
C TYR A 187 -14.88 17.57 -3.26
N LEU A 188 -15.47 18.64 -3.79
CA LEU A 188 -14.77 19.92 -4.05
C LEU A 188 -14.44 20.74 -2.80
N SER A 189 -14.55 20.21 -1.60
CA SER A 189 -14.43 21.00 -0.37
C SER A 189 -12.99 21.29 0.09
N LEU A 190 -11.97 20.92 -0.67
CA LEU A 190 -10.56 21.05 -0.25
C LEU A 190 -9.70 22.00 -1.10
N ILE A 191 -10.30 22.94 -1.81
CA ILE A 191 -9.55 24.08 -2.33
C ILE A 191 -9.65 25.22 -1.29
N HIS A 192 -8.93 25.10 -0.20
CA HIS A 192 -8.41 26.24 0.51
C HIS A 192 -6.95 26.41 0.08
N ILE A 193 -6.79 27.29 -0.89
CA ILE A 193 -5.52 27.91 -1.24
C ILE A 193 -5.04 28.74 -0.05
#